data_72f0495b05ee2a355bf2d8172c6368c9
#
_entry.id   72f0495b05ee2a355bf2d8172c6368c9
#
_cell.length_a   1.000
_cell.length_b   1.000
_cell.length_c   1.000
_cell.angle_alpha   90.00
_cell.angle_beta   90.00
_cell.angle_gamma   90.00
#
_symmetry.space_group_name_H-M   'P 1'
#
loop_
_entity.id
_entity.type
_entity.pdbx_description
1 polymer ?
#
loop_
_entity_poly.entity_id
_entity_poly.type
_entity_poly.pdbx_seq_one_letter_code
_entity_poly.pdbx_strand_id
1 'polypeptide(L)'
;GENGTGKEHIAQRIHTKSKRSSKPFVSVDCGSISPSLAQSAFFGHIKGAFTGADANKVGYFQEANGGTLFLDEVGNLPSEIQQMLLRVIQERKYRPVGAKEDKNCNVRIVAATNEDLVKAVMEKRFRQDLLYRLQDFTITLPPLRNCREDIMPLAEFFREQSNKTLEKAVKGFDSSAKKALQLHPWSGNVRELKQKIQTAVLLCDGNNITEDDLDLYVEQDASPVCYSLKDVQQEKERIRQALEQCGGNKKSAAKLLKIGRTTLYAKIKEYGLN
;
A
#
# COMPACT_ATOMS: atom_id res chain seq x y z
N GLY A 1 8.37 -6.96 6.77
CA GLY A 1 8.45 -5.50 7.08
C GLY A 1 7.07 -4.87 7.09
N GLU A 2 6.96 -3.70 7.73
CA GLU A 2 5.68 -2.98 7.89
C GLU A 2 5.01 -2.61 6.55
N ASN A 3 3.73 -2.23 6.62
CA ASN A 3 3.01 -1.73 5.45
C ASN A 3 3.65 -0.44 4.93
N GLY A 4 3.68 -0.28 3.60
CA GLY A 4 4.24 0.91 2.97
C GLY A 4 5.76 1.02 2.93
N THR A 5 6.52 0.01 3.34
CA THR A 5 7.99 0.00 3.29
C THR A 5 8.58 -0.27 1.90
N GLY A 6 7.75 -0.54 0.89
CA GLY A 6 8.20 -0.76 -0.49
C GLY A 6 8.52 -2.22 -0.83
N LYS A 7 7.91 -3.20 -0.15
CA LYS A 7 8.11 -4.64 -0.38
C LYS A 7 7.97 -5.03 -1.86
N GLU A 8 6.95 -4.52 -2.54
CA GLU A 8 6.72 -4.79 -3.96
C GLU A 8 7.86 -4.26 -4.85
N HIS A 9 8.37 -3.06 -4.59
CA HIS A 9 9.51 -2.51 -5.32
C HIS A 9 10.76 -3.36 -5.17
N ILE A 10 11.00 -3.90 -3.96
CA ILE A 10 12.12 -4.81 -3.72
C ILE A 10 11.92 -6.12 -4.47
N ALA A 11 10.72 -6.70 -4.45
CA ALA A 11 10.40 -7.92 -5.21
C ALA A 11 10.62 -7.72 -6.72
N GLN A 12 10.16 -6.59 -7.27
CA GLN A 12 10.38 -6.23 -8.67
C GLN A 12 11.88 -6.04 -8.97
N ARG A 13 12.64 -5.43 -8.06
CA ARG A 13 14.09 -5.27 -8.20
C ARG A 13 14.82 -6.62 -8.17
N ILE A 14 14.41 -7.55 -7.31
CA ILE A 14 14.92 -8.93 -7.26
C ILE A 14 14.68 -9.63 -8.60
N HIS A 15 13.50 -9.47 -9.19
CA HIS A 15 13.18 -10.03 -10.50
C HIS A 15 14.04 -9.41 -11.60
N THR A 16 14.08 -8.08 -11.73
CA THR A 16 14.80 -7.36 -12.81
C THR A 16 16.31 -7.58 -12.77
N LYS A 17 16.89 -7.89 -11.61
CA LYS A 17 18.31 -8.22 -11.44
C LYS A 17 18.60 -9.72 -11.53
N SER A 18 17.62 -10.57 -11.82
CA SER A 18 17.76 -12.01 -11.91
C SER A 18 17.96 -12.51 -13.35
N LYS A 19 18.30 -13.77 -13.50
CA LYS A 19 18.33 -14.46 -14.81
C LYS A 19 16.95 -14.58 -15.46
N ARG A 20 15.88 -14.18 -14.75
CA ARG A 20 14.50 -14.20 -15.23
C ARG A 20 13.96 -12.80 -15.57
N SER A 21 14.83 -11.80 -15.67
CA SER A 21 14.44 -10.39 -15.89
C SER A 21 13.61 -10.15 -17.17
N SER A 22 13.78 -10.99 -18.20
CA SER A 22 13.01 -10.95 -19.45
C SER A 22 11.75 -11.83 -19.44
N LYS A 23 11.46 -12.49 -18.31
CA LYS A 23 10.32 -13.41 -18.15
C LYS A 23 9.19 -12.71 -17.37
N PRO A 24 7.97 -13.30 -17.34
CA PRO A 24 6.86 -12.70 -16.63
C PRO A 24 7.17 -12.43 -15.13
N PHE A 25 6.73 -11.26 -14.65
CA PHE A 25 6.61 -10.94 -13.23
C PHE A 25 5.13 -10.77 -12.92
N VAL A 26 4.58 -11.69 -12.15
CA VAL A 26 3.17 -11.68 -11.76
C VAL A 26 3.09 -11.32 -10.28
N SER A 27 2.40 -10.23 -9.97
CA SER A 27 2.17 -9.74 -8.60
C SER A 27 0.76 -10.09 -8.16
N VAL A 28 0.63 -10.66 -6.98
CA VAL A 28 -0.65 -11.09 -6.41
C VAL A 28 -0.75 -10.59 -4.97
N ASP A 29 -1.77 -9.80 -4.70
CA ASP A 29 -2.17 -9.43 -3.35
C ASP A 29 -3.08 -10.53 -2.78
N CYS A 30 -2.55 -11.32 -1.85
CA CYS A 30 -3.28 -12.45 -1.24
C CYS A 30 -4.46 -12.00 -0.37
N GLY A 31 -4.43 -10.77 0.15
CA GLY A 31 -5.52 -10.21 0.96
C GLY A 31 -6.74 -9.79 0.14
N SER A 32 -6.56 -9.51 -1.15
CA SER A 32 -7.64 -9.06 -2.03
C SER A 32 -8.47 -10.20 -2.63
N ILE A 33 -8.01 -11.46 -2.53
CA ILE A 33 -8.65 -12.61 -3.18
C ILE A 33 -9.66 -13.26 -2.22
N SER A 34 -10.92 -13.35 -2.65
CA SER A 34 -11.92 -14.08 -1.84
C SER A 34 -11.54 -15.56 -1.72
N PRO A 35 -11.70 -16.19 -0.54
CA PRO A 35 -11.35 -17.58 -0.32
C PRO A 35 -11.98 -18.54 -1.34
N SER A 36 -13.23 -18.32 -1.73
CA SER A 36 -13.97 -19.14 -2.69
C SER A 36 -13.39 -19.11 -4.11
N LEU A 37 -12.71 -18.04 -4.49
CA LEU A 37 -12.11 -17.88 -5.82
C LEU A 37 -10.60 -18.14 -5.84
N ALA A 38 -9.98 -18.24 -4.67
CA ALA A 38 -8.54 -18.33 -4.53
C ALA A 38 -7.94 -19.51 -5.30
N GLN A 39 -8.54 -20.69 -5.18
CA GLN A 39 -8.07 -21.90 -5.86
C GLN A 39 -8.06 -21.71 -7.38
N SER A 40 -9.16 -21.19 -7.95
CA SER A 40 -9.27 -20.90 -9.38
C SER A 40 -8.34 -19.77 -9.82
N ALA A 41 -8.13 -18.76 -9.00
CA ALA A 41 -7.21 -17.65 -9.31
C ALA A 41 -5.75 -18.11 -9.37
N PHE A 42 -5.31 -18.90 -8.39
CA PHE A 42 -3.94 -19.37 -8.33
C PHE A 42 -3.62 -20.46 -9.37
N PHE A 43 -4.50 -21.45 -9.52
CA PHE A 43 -4.20 -22.67 -10.30
C PHE A 43 -4.95 -22.76 -11.62
N GLY A 44 -5.93 -21.86 -11.85
CA GLY A 44 -6.82 -21.92 -12.99
C GLY A 44 -7.88 -23.01 -12.84
N HIS A 45 -8.80 -23.07 -13.81
CA HIS A 45 -9.82 -24.11 -13.89
C HIS A 45 -10.12 -24.49 -15.33
N ILE A 46 -10.67 -25.71 -15.52
CA ILE A 46 -11.22 -26.13 -16.78
C ILE A 46 -12.73 -25.82 -16.81
N LYS A 47 -13.29 -25.70 -18.01
CA LYS A 47 -14.73 -25.54 -18.21
C LYS A 47 -15.50 -26.65 -17.50
N GLY A 48 -16.55 -26.27 -16.76
CA GLY A 48 -17.40 -27.20 -16.02
C GLY A 48 -16.83 -27.67 -14.67
N ALA A 49 -15.72 -27.09 -14.19
CA ALA A 49 -15.10 -27.48 -12.91
C ALA A 49 -15.97 -27.16 -11.69
N PHE A 50 -16.83 -26.18 -11.78
CA PHE A 50 -17.81 -25.76 -10.76
C PHE A 50 -18.94 -24.95 -11.43
N THR A 51 -20.01 -24.66 -10.70
CA THR A 51 -21.15 -23.85 -11.17
C THR A 51 -20.66 -22.43 -11.53
N GLY A 52 -20.80 -22.03 -12.80
CA GLY A 52 -20.29 -20.75 -13.34
C GLY A 52 -18.90 -20.85 -13.99
N ALA A 53 -18.31 -22.02 -14.10
CA ALA A 53 -17.08 -22.25 -14.88
C ALA A 53 -17.39 -22.43 -16.38
N ASP A 54 -17.82 -21.35 -17.05
CA ASP A 54 -18.29 -21.39 -18.46
C ASP A 54 -17.15 -21.54 -19.47
N ALA A 55 -15.93 -21.20 -19.08
CA ALA A 55 -14.71 -21.27 -19.91
C ALA A 55 -13.51 -21.77 -19.10
N ASN A 56 -12.43 -22.15 -19.80
CA ASN A 56 -11.15 -22.40 -19.16
C ASN A 56 -10.54 -21.07 -18.67
N LYS A 57 -9.97 -21.06 -17.47
CA LYS A 57 -9.25 -19.90 -16.92
C LYS A 57 -7.82 -20.27 -16.60
N VAL A 58 -6.89 -19.42 -17.04
CA VAL A 58 -5.47 -19.51 -16.67
C VAL A 58 -5.31 -18.97 -15.24
N GLY A 59 -4.49 -19.65 -14.43
CA GLY A 59 -4.16 -19.19 -13.07
C GLY A 59 -2.79 -18.57 -12.98
N TYR A 60 -2.52 -17.85 -11.89
CA TYR A 60 -1.27 -17.11 -11.66
C TYR A 60 -0.01 -17.97 -11.82
N PHE A 61 -0.03 -19.24 -11.44
CA PHE A 61 1.11 -20.15 -11.63
C PHE A 61 1.42 -20.42 -13.10
N GLN A 62 0.42 -20.46 -13.96
CA GLN A 62 0.63 -20.61 -15.39
C GLN A 62 1.10 -19.30 -16.02
N GLU A 63 0.55 -18.17 -15.61
CA GLU A 63 0.95 -16.84 -16.08
C GLU A 63 2.41 -16.52 -15.71
N ALA A 64 2.83 -16.90 -14.50
CA ALA A 64 4.18 -16.68 -14.00
C ALA A 64 5.19 -17.74 -14.49
N ASN A 65 4.77 -18.72 -15.30
CA ASN A 65 5.64 -19.85 -15.67
C ASN A 65 6.89 -19.39 -16.42
N GLY A 66 8.04 -19.88 -15.99
CA GLY A 66 9.36 -19.45 -16.45
C GLY A 66 9.87 -18.17 -15.75
N GLY A 67 8.99 -17.42 -15.10
CA GLY A 67 9.22 -16.10 -14.48
C GLY A 67 9.24 -16.10 -12.96
N THR A 68 8.63 -15.07 -12.38
CA THR A 68 8.54 -14.83 -10.94
C THR A 68 7.10 -14.55 -10.54
N LEU A 69 6.63 -15.22 -9.50
CA LEU A 69 5.36 -14.95 -8.82
C LEU A 69 5.66 -14.23 -7.51
N PHE A 70 5.20 -13.01 -7.37
CA PHE A 70 5.27 -12.24 -6.14
C PHE A 70 3.94 -12.36 -5.39
N LEU A 71 4.01 -12.84 -4.15
CA LEU A 71 2.87 -13.01 -3.26
C LEU A 71 2.97 -11.95 -2.15
N ASP A 72 2.18 -10.89 -2.25
CA ASP A 72 2.09 -9.89 -1.18
C ASP A 72 1.05 -10.33 -0.16
N GLU A 73 1.28 -9.98 1.11
CA GLU A 73 0.45 -10.36 2.25
C GLU A 73 0.20 -11.88 2.35
N VAL A 74 1.26 -12.68 2.17
CA VAL A 74 1.16 -14.16 2.13
C VAL A 74 0.53 -14.76 3.40
N GLY A 75 0.56 -14.06 4.53
CA GLY A 75 -0.12 -14.46 5.78
C GLY A 75 -1.65 -14.59 5.64
N ASN A 76 -2.24 -13.89 4.67
CA ASN A 76 -3.69 -13.90 4.41
C ASN A 76 -4.15 -15.08 3.52
N LEU A 77 -3.24 -15.95 3.08
CA LEU A 77 -3.62 -17.09 2.24
C LEU A 77 -4.56 -18.07 2.98
N PRO A 78 -5.66 -18.48 2.35
CA PRO A 78 -6.49 -19.56 2.89
C PRO A 78 -5.70 -20.86 3.07
N SER A 79 -6.02 -21.65 4.10
CA SER A 79 -5.32 -22.88 4.46
C SER A 79 -5.19 -23.88 3.28
N GLU A 80 -6.21 -23.99 2.45
CA GLU A 80 -6.20 -24.85 1.25
C GLU A 80 -5.14 -24.39 0.24
N ILE A 81 -5.03 -23.07 0.03
CA ILE A 81 -4.05 -22.50 -0.88
C ILE A 81 -2.64 -22.66 -0.31
N GLN A 82 -2.45 -22.53 0.99
CA GLN A 82 -1.17 -22.79 1.65
C GLN A 82 -0.69 -24.23 1.38
N GLN A 83 -1.60 -25.23 1.46
CA GLN A 83 -1.29 -26.63 1.18
C GLN A 83 -0.90 -26.84 -0.30
N MET A 84 -1.66 -26.26 -1.22
CA MET A 84 -1.39 -26.37 -2.65
C MET A 84 -0.09 -25.64 -3.03
N LEU A 85 0.18 -24.47 -2.45
CA LEU A 85 1.42 -23.73 -2.63
C LEU A 85 2.63 -24.55 -2.18
N LEU A 86 2.55 -25.19 -1.01
CA LEU A 86 3.60 -26.08 -0.52
C LEU A 86 3.91 -27.20 -1.55
N ARG A 87 2.85 -27.81 -2.11
CA ARG A 87 3.03 -28.84 -3.14
C ARG A 87 3.73 -28.30 -4.39
N VAL A 88 3.36 -27.10 -4.84
CA VAL A 88 4.03 -26.47 -6.01
C VAL A 88 5.50 -26.18 -5.71
N ILE A 89 5.86 -25.74 -4.51
CA ILE A 89 7.24 -25.48 -4.13
C ILE A 89 8.06 -26.77 -4.15
N GLN A 90 7.50 -27.86 -3.63
CA GLN A 90 8.18 -29.16 -3.47
C GLN A 90 8.25 -29.96 -4.78
N GLU A 91 7.12 -30.10 -5.47
CA GLU A 91 7.00 -31.01 -6.62
C GLU A 91 7.18 -30.31 -7.98
N ARG A 92 7.17 -28.98 -7.99
CA ARG A 92 7.19 -28.18 -9.24
C ARG A 92 6.02 -28.50 -10.18
N LYS A 93 4.91 -28.88 -9.60
CA LYS A 93 3.67 -29.24 -10.30
C LYS A 93 2.46 -28.66 -9.59
N TYR A 94 1.40 -28.40 -10.35
CA TYR A 94 0.10 -28.03 -9.82
C TYR A 94 -1.01 -28.63 -10.70
N ARG A 95 -2.22 -28.68 -10.16
CA ARG A 95 -3.39 -29.16 -10.89
C ARG A 95 -4.45 -28.07 -10.98
N PRO A 96 -4.88 -27.68 -12.19
CA PRO A 96 -6.04 -26.81 -12.35
C PRO A 96 -7.31 -27.44 -11.78
N VAL A 97 -8.23 -26.62 -11.29
CA VAL A 97 -9.49 -27.10 -10.73
C VAL A 97 -10.29 -27.88 -11.78
N GLY A 98 -10.73 -29.07 -11.44
CA GLY A 98 -11.45 -29.98 -12.34
C GLY A 98 -10.58 -30.77 -13.30
N ALA A 99 -9.28 -30.45 -13.44
CA ALA A 99 -8.39 -31.19 -14.33
C ALA A 99 -7.98 -32.55 -13.77
N LYS A 100 -7.75 -33.53 -14.63
CA LYS A 100 -7.27 -34.87 -14.27
C LYS A 100 -5.75 -34.94 -14.14
N GLU A 101 -5.03 -34.08 -14.86
CA GLU A 101 -3.58 -34.12 -15.01
C GLU A 101 -2.90 -32.95 -14.31
N ASP A 102 -1.69 -33.20 -13.80
CA ASP A 102 -0.83 -32.19 -13.24
C ASP A 102 -0.08 -31.44 -14.35
N LYS A 103 0.14 -30.13 -14.16
CA LYS A 103 0.96 -29.29 -15.02
C LYS A 103 2.30 -29.00 -14.35
N ASN A 104 3.37 -29.04 -15.12
CA ASN A 104 4.69 -28.61 -14.64
C ASN A 104 4.72 -27.10 -14.41
N CYS A 105 5.47 -26.70 -13.38
CA CYS A 105 5.58 -25.30 -12.96
C CYS A 105 7.05 -24.95 -12.67
N ASN A 106 7.59 -23.99 -13.41
CA ASN A 106 8.93 -23.45 -13.18
C ASN A 106 8.84 -21.98 -12.79
N VAL A 107 8.43 -21.70 -11.57
CA VAL A 107 8.22 -20.34 -11.06
C VAL A 107 9.18 -20.06 -9.90
N ARG A 108 9.79 -18.88 -9.90
CA ARG A 108 10.46 -18.33 -8.71
C ARG A 108 9.42 -17.64 -7.86
N ILE A 109 9.29 -18.06 -6.61
CA ILE A 109 8.37 -17.43 -5.65
C ILE A 109 9.14 -16.40 -4.84
N VAL A 110 8.55 -15.21 -4.71
CA VAL A 110 8.96 -14.16 -3.78
C VAL A 110 7.72 -13.85 -2.94
N ALA A 111 7.81 -14.02 -1.64
CA ALA A 111 6.70 -13.77 -0.72
C ALA A 111 6.99 -12.54 0.15
N ALA A 112 5.98 -11.76 0.46
CA ALA A 112 6.05 -10.64 1.37
C ALA A 112 4.93 -10.69 2.41
N THR A 113 5.20 -10.16 3.59
CA THR A 113 4.22 -10.03 4.67
C THR A 113 4.58 -8.86 5.58
N ASN A 114 3.57 -8.27 6.20
CA ASN A 114 3.71 -7.33 7.32
C ASN A 114 3.47 -8.02 8.66
N GLU A 115 3.03 -9.27 8.65
CA GLU A 115 2.67 -10.05 9.82
C GLU A 115 3.84 -10.93 10.28
N ASP A 116 3.89 -11.22 11.58
CA ASP A 116 4.75 -12.24 12.15
C ASP A 116 4.19 -13.64 11.86
N LEU A 117 4.75 -14.31 10.85
CA LEU A 117 4.30 -15.65 10.45
C LEU A 117 4.58 -16.71 11.52
N VAL A 118 5.55 -16.53 12.42
CA VAL A 118 5.79 -17.46 13.54
C VAL A 118 4.60 -17.41 14.50
N LYS A 119 4.12 -16.21 14.80
CA LYS A 119 2.90 -16.02 15.59
C LYS A 119 1.67 -16.59 14.87
N ALA A 120 1.53 -16.37 13.57
CA ALA A 120 0.44 -16.95 12.78
C ALA A 120 0.44 -18.48 12.78
N VAL A 121 1.63 -19.13 12.84
CA VAL A 121 1.76 -20.59 13.00
C VAL A 121 1.29 -21.04 14.37
N MET A 122 1.67 -20.33 15.44
CA MET A 122 1.18 -20.65 16.81
C MET A 122 -0.33 -20.53 16.91
N GLU A 123 -0.92 -19.58 16.23
CA GLU A 123 -2.37 -19.36 16.13
C GLU A 123 -3.08 -20.30 15.13
N LYS A 124 -2.34 -21.25 14.52
CA LYS A 124 -2.85 -22.19 13.50
C LYS A 124 -3.47 -21.54 12.25
N ARG A 125 -3.16 -20.29 11.97
CA ARG A 125 -3.57 -19.56 10.76
C ARG A 125 -2.63 -19.80 9.59
N PHE A 126 -1.37 -20.10 9.87
CA PHE A 126 -0.34 -20.39 8.87
C PHE A 126 0.31 -21.76 9.12
N ARG A 127 0.65 -22.47 8.04
CA ARG A 127 1.28 -23.79 8.15
C ARG A 127 2.78 -23.65 8.40
N GLN A 128 3.28 -24.40 9.36
CA GLN A 128 4.70 -24.43 9.73
C GLN A 128 5.59 -24.96 8.59
N ASP A 129 5.11 -26.00 7.88
CA ASP A 129 5.85 -26.61 6.78
C ASP A 129 6.03 -25.64 5.59
N LEU A 130 5.00 -24.85 5.28
CA LEU A 130 5.10 -23.80 4.27
C LEU A 130 6.03 -22.68 4.71
N LEU A 131 5.98 -22.25 5.97
CA LEU A 131 6.86 -21.22 6.52
C LEU A 131 8.33 -21.57 6.30
N TYR A 132 8.74 -22.78 6.65
CA TYR A 132 10.13 -23.24 6.47
C TYR A 132 10.56 -23.23 5.00
N ARG A 133 9.65 -23.49 4.06
CA ARG A 133 9.98 -23.45 2.62
C ARG A 133 10.04 -22.05 2.04
N LEU A 134 9.35 -21.08 2.64
CA LEU A 134 9.39 -19.68 2.22
C LEU A 134 10.58 -18.92 2.85
N GLN A 135 11.09 -19.37 3.99
CA GLN A 135 12.15 -18.71 4.76
C GLN A 135 13.59 -19.08 4.36
N ASP A 136 13.81 -19.75 3.23
CA ASP A 136 15.18 -20.08 2.77
C ASP A 136 16.08 -18.83 2.70
N PHE A 137 15.51 -17.69 2.32
CA PHE A 137 16.20 -16.40 2.32
C PHE A 137 15.23 -15.28 2.71
N THR A 138 15.53 -14.63 3.83
CA THR A 138 14.68 -13.56 4.38
C THR A 138 15.36 -12.19 4.30
N ILE A 139 14.63 -11.19 3.79
CA ILE A 139 15.04 -9.79 3.80
C ILE A 139 14.06 -9.03 4.68
N THR A 140 14.56 -8.40 5.74
CA THR A 140 13.76 -7.54 6.60
C THR A 140 13.90 -6.09 6.16
N LEU A 141 12.79 -5.46 5.75
CA LEU A 141 12.77 -4.05 5.44
C LEU A 141 12.49 -3.25 6.71
N PRO A 142 13.43 -2.37 7.12
CA PRO A 142 13.21 -1.53 8.28
C PRO A 142 12.12 -0.49 8.01
N PRO A 143 11.39 -0.03 9.02
CA PRO A 143 10.46 1.08 8.89
C PRO A 143 11.23 2.39 8.64
N LEU A 144 10.58 3.34 7.95
CA LEU A 144 11.20 4.59 7.51
C LEU A 144 11.74 5.43 8.69
N ARG A 145 11.08 5.39 9.85
CA ARG A 145 11.54 6.05 11.08
C ARG A 145 12.91 5.57 11.58
N ASN A 146 13.35 4.38 11.18
CA ASN A 146 14.68 3.82 11.49
C ASN A 146 15.73 4.16 10.41
N CYS A 147 15.31 4.73 9.28
CA CYS A 147 16.17 5.10 8.14
C CYS A 147 16.01 6.60 7.86
N ARG A 148 16.25 7.46 8.85
CA ARG A 148 16.00 8.91 8.75
C ARG A 148 16.80 9.59 7.63
N GLU A 149 17.95 9.06 7.29
CA GLU A 149 18.80 9.50 6.17
C GLU A 149 18.13 9.36 4.81
N ASP A 150 17.22 8.38 4.65
CA ASP A 150 16.49 8.14 3.39
C ASP A 150 15.30 9.08 3.21
N ILE A 151 14.81 9.73 4.27
CA ILE A 151 13.60 10.57 4.22
C ILE A 151 13.74 11.70 3.22
N MET A 152 14.83 12.46 3.30
CA MET A 152 15.02 13.62 2.41
C MET A 152 15.24 13.22 0.95
N PRO A 153 16.12 12.24 0.62
CA PRO A 153 16.25 11.73 -0.75
C PRO A 153 14.91 11.25 -1.34
N LEU A 154 14.11 10.52 -0.55
CA LEU A 154 12.79 10.05 -0.98
C LEU A 154 11.79 11.21 -1.15
N ALA A 155 11.79 12.19 -0.26
CA ALA A 155 10.93 13.35 -0.35
C ALA A 155 11.22 14.18 -1.61
N GLU A 156 12.51 14.43 -1.93
CA GLU A 156 12.92 15.11 -3.15
C GLU A 156 12.51 14.31 -4.39
N PHE A 157 12.73 13.01 -4.41
CA PHE A 157 12.29 12.14 -5.50
C PHE A 157 10.78 12.22 -5.74
N PHE A 158 9.97 12.15 -4.67
CA PHE A 158 8.51 12.24 -4.80
C PHE A 158 8.05 13.64 -5.19
N ARG A 159 8.72 14.70 -4.73
CA ARG A 159 8.46 16.08 -5.18
C ARG A 159 8.66 16.21 -6.69
N GLU A 160 9.79 15.72 -7.21
CA GLU A 160 10.07 15.76 -8.65
C GLU A 160 9.06 14.96 -9.46
N GLN A 161 8.68 13.77 -8.97
CA GLN A 161 7.66 12.95 -9.61
C GLN A 161 6.31 13.67 -9.61
N SER A 162 5.92 14.29 -8.48
CA SER A 162 4.68 15.04 -8.35
C SER A 162 4.64 16.28 -9.22
N ASN A 163 5.75 17.01 -9.33
CA ASN A 163 5.86 18.15 -10.24
C ASN A 163 5.54 17.75 -11.68
N LYS A 164 6.08 16.62 -12.15
CA LYS A 164 5.83 16.12 -13.51
C LYS A 164 4.36 15.73 -13.72
N THR A 165 3.76 15.09 -12.72
CA THR A 165 2.38 14.58 -12.83
C THR A 165 1.34 15.69 -12.69
N LEU A 166 1.62 16.72 -11.87
CA LEU A 166 0.70 17.82 -11.54
C LEU A 166 1.01 19.10 -12.33
N GLU A 167 2.00 19.07 -13.24
CA GLU A 167 2.46 20.23 -14.03
C GLU A 167 2.82 21.44 -13.14
N LYS A 168 3.45 21.17 -11.97
CA LYS A 168 3.92 22.15 -11.00
C LYS A 168 5.44 22.34 -11.12
N ALA A 169 5.97 23.44 -10.58
CA ALA A 169 7.38 23.77 -10.58
C ALA A 169 7.92 24.09 -9.18
N VAL A 170 7.51 23.31 -8.19
CA VAL A 170 7.97 23.46 -6.80
C VAL A 170 9.44 23.09 -6.68
N LYS A 171 10.27 24.04 -6.20
CA LYS A 171 11.74 23.92 -6.24
C LYS A 171 12.32 23.04 -5.14
N GLY A 172 11.68 22.97 -3.96
CA GLY A 172 12.20 22.20 -2.85
C GLY A 172 11.36 22.36 -1.58
N PHE A 173 12.01 22.17 -0.45
CA PHE A 173 11.44 22.28 0.89
C PHE A 173 12.14 23.42 1.64
N ASP A 174 11.41 24.20 2.40
CA ASP A 174 12.02 25.18 3.31
C ASP A 174 12.64 24.49 4.54
N SER A 175 13.24 25.29 5.43
CA SER A 175 13.90 24.76 6.63
C SER A 175 12.92 24.17 7.65
N SER A 176 11.70 24.68 7.74
CA SER A 176 10.65 24.17 8.62
C SER A 176 10.14 22.82 8.14
N ALA A 177 9.81 22.71 6.85
CA ALA A 177 9.38 21.47 6.21
C ALA A 177 10.42 20.34 6.34
N LYS A 178 11.71 20.65 6.12
CA LYS A 178 12.79 19.67 6.30
C LYS A 178 12.86 19.11 7.71
N LYS A 179 12.73 19.97 8.73
CA LYS A 179 12.68 19.54 10.14
C LYS A 179 11.45 18.69 10.42
N ALA A 180 10.28 19.11 9.97
CA ALA A 180 9.04 18.38 10.14
C ALA A 180 9.10 16.97 9.51
N LEU A 181 9.62 16.87 8.29
CA LEU A 181 9.82 15.58 7.60
C LEU A 181 10.71 14.62 8.40
N GLN A 182 11.82 15.13 8.99
CA GLN A 182 12.75 14.31 9.76
C GLN A 182 12.22 13.88 11.13
N LEU A 183 11.34 14.67 11.73
CA LEU A 183 10.78 14.41 13.07
C LEU A 183 9.54 13.51 13.02
N HIS A 184 8.84 13.49 11.91
CA HIS A 184 7.60 12.71 11.77
C HIS A 184 7.85 11.20 11.89
N PRO A 185 6.98 10.43 12.59
CA PRO A 185 7.16 9.01 12.86
C PRO A 185 6.95 8.10 11.63
N TRP A 186 6.29 8.57 10.59
CA TRP A 186 6.02 7.85 9.34
C TRP A 186 5.44 6.44 9.57
N SER A 187 4.31 6.35 10.28
CA SER A 187 3.63 5.09 10.58
C SER A 187 3.22 4.32 9.31
N GLY A 188 2.83 5.03 8.25
CA GLY A 188 2.56 4.49 6.92
C GLY A 188 3.79 4.39 6.01
N ASN A 189 5.00 4.62 6.56
CA ASN A 189 6.28 4.47 5.89
C ASN A 189 6.39 5.28 4.57
N VAL A 190 7.00 4.69 3.54
CA VAL A 190 7.23 5.34 2.23
C VAL A 190 5.90 5.66 1.52
N ARG A 191 4.86 4.86 1.75
CA ARG A 191 3.53 5.12 1.17
C ARG A 191 2.93 6.41 1.70
N GLU A 192 3.01 6.63 3.00
CA GLU A 192 2.56 7.86 3.66
C GLU A 192 3.40 9.07 3.20
N LEU A 193 4.72 8.94 3.21
CA LEU A 193 5.63 9.99 2.72
C LEU A 193 5.27 10.42 1.31
N LYS A 194 5.13 9.47 0.38
CA LYS A 194 4.73 9.74 -1.01
C LYS A 194 3.42 10.52 -1.09
N GLN A 195 2.40 10.07 -0.36
CA GLN A 195 1.08 10.72 -0.36
C GLN A 195 1.14 12.14 0.21
N LYS A 196 1.84 12.34 1.33
CA LYS A 196 1.99 13.67 1.95
C LYS A 196 2.75 14.64 1.04
N ILE A 197 3.84 14.21 0.40
CA ILE A 197 4.58 15.02 -0.55
C ILE A 197 3.73 15.37 -1.78
N GLN A 198 2.99 14.43 -2.33
CA GLN A 198 2.12 14.69 -3.48
C GLN A 198 1.04 15.73 -3.14
N THR A 199 0.42 15.62 -1.96
CA THR A 199 -0.55 16.61 -1.46
C THR A 199 0.10 17.96 -1.23
N ALA A 200 1.30 18.00 -0.63
CA ALA A 200 2.03 19.24 -0.40
C ALA A 200 2.39 19.96 -1.71
N VAL A 201 2.84 19.23 -2.73
CA VAL A 201 3.09 19.82 -4.07
C VAL A 201 1.81 20.37 -4.68
N LEU A 202 0.69 19.67 -4.55
CA LEU A 202 -0.61 20.13 -5.06
C LEU A 202 -1.05 21.44 -4.39
N LEU A 203 -0.91 21.53 -3.06
CA LEU A 203 -1.38 22.66 -2.24
C LEU A 203 -0.37 23.82 -2.13
N CYS A 204 0.87 23.61 -2.57
CA CYS A 204 1.91 24.64 -2.51
C CYS A 204 1.60 25.79 -3.47
N ASP A 205 1.44 26.99 -2.93
CA ASP A 205 1.25 28.23 -3.69
C ASP A 205 2.58 28.95 -3.98
N GLY A 206 3.65 28.55 -3.30
CA GLY A 206 4.98 29.15 -3.41
C GLY A 206 5.98 28.32 -4.21
N ASN A 207 7.25 28.76 -4.17
CA ASN A 207 8.35 28.02 -4.80
C ASN A 207 8.83 26.82 -3.97
N ASN A 208 8.62 26.83 -2.65
CA ASN A 208 9.07 25.79 -1.72
C ASN A 208 7.92 25.32 -0.84
N ILE A 209 7.90 24.04 -0.57
CA ILE A 209 6.97 23.41 0.38
C ILE A 209 7.33 23.88 1.80
N THR A 210 6.35 24.32 2.53
CA THR A 210 6.44 24.70 3.96
C THR A 210 5.93 23.57 4.85
N GLU A 211 6.17 23.66 6.17
CA GLU A 211 5.60 22.72 7.14
C GLU A 211 4.07 22.70 7.09
N ASP A 212 3.45 23.87 6.91
CA ASP A 212 1.99 23.97 6.76
C ASP A 212 1.46 23.26 5.51
N ASP A 213 2.24 23.18 4.42
CA ASP A 213 1.82 22.50 3.20
C ASP A 213 1.88 20.97 3.36
N LEU A 214 2.78 20.47 4.22
CA LEU A 214 2.91 19.04 4.52
C LEU A 214 1.76 18.48 5.36
N ASP A 215 1.09 19.35 6.17
CA ASP A 215 -0.02 18.93 7.05
C ASP A 215 0.34 17.66 7.87
N LEU A 216 1.54 17.67 8.49
CA LEU A 216 2.10 16.57 9.28
C LEU A 216 1.64 16.63 10.74
N TYR A 217 0.40 17.01 11.00
CA TYR A 217 -0.11 16.94 12.36
C TYR A 217 -0.17 15.46 12.78
N VAL A 218 0.70 15.12 13.74
CA VAL A 218 0.57 13.86 14.48
C VAL A 218 -0.74 13.99 15.26
N GLU A 219 -1.70 13.13 14.96
CA GLU A 219 -2.81 12.90 15.88
C GLU A 219 -2.22 12.34 17.19
N GLN A 220 -1.71 13.25 18.04
CA GLN A 220 -1.44 12.91 19.42
C GLN A 220 -2.81 12.70 20.05
N ASP A 221 -3.14 11.45 20.33
CA ASP A 221 -4.35 11.03 21.04
C ASP A 221 -5.66 11.68 20.52
N ALA A 222 -5.97 11.49 19.26
CA ALA A 222 -7.37 11.51 18.88
C ALA A 222 -8.02 10.25 19.48
N SER A 223 -8.41 10.30 20.73
CA SER A 223 -9.65 9.63 21.15
C SER A 223 -10.62 9.87 19.99
N PRO A 224 -11.30 8.84 19.45
CA PRO A 224 -12.25 9.06 18.38
C PRO A 224 -13.20 10.15 18.92
N VAL A 225 -13.06 11.38 18.41
CA VAL A 225 -14.08 12.38 18.59
C VAL A 225 -15.25 11.80 17.86
N CYS A 226 -16.09 11.14 18.62
CA CYS A 226 -17.38 10.66 18.20
C CYS A 226 -18.09 11.93 17.71
N TYR A 227 -18.02 12.20 16.40
CA TYR A 227 -18.87 13.20 15.79
C TYR A 227 -20.28 12.68 15.95
N SER A 228 -20.88 13.06 17.09
CA SER A 228 -22.32 12.87 17.26
C SER A 228 -22.96 13.55 16.07
N LEU A 229 -23.94 12.90 15.48
CA LEU A 229 -24.78 13.32 14.35
C LEU A 229 -25.56 14.62 14.65
N LYS A 230 -24.97 15.60 15.38
CA LYS A 230 -25.56 16.84 15.79
C LYS A 230 -24.93 17.99 15.02
N ASP A 231 -25.75 18.57 14.14
CA ASP A 231 -25.63 19.86 13.51
C ASP A 231 -24.59 20.05 12.39
N VAL A 232 -24.87 19.42 11.25
CA VAL A 232 -24.29 19.80 9.94
C VAL A 232 -24.44 21.30 9.66
N GLN A 233 -25.53 21.92 10.11
CA GLN A 233 -25.74 23.36 9.97
C GLN A 233 -24.83 24.20 10.85
N GLN A 234 -24.56 23.79 12.08
CA GLN A 234 -23.63 24.51 12.96
C GLN A 234 -22.19 24.36 12.48
N GLU A 235 -21.79 23.20 11.97
CA GLU A 235 -20.46 22.99 11.40
C GLU A 235 -20.24 23.87 10.16
N LYS A 236 -21.20 23.91 9.24
CA LYS A 236 -21.20 24.76 8.05
C LYS A 236 -21.07 26.25 8.44
N GLU A 237 -21.83 26.69 9.42
CA GLU A 237 -21.81 28.08 9.85
C GLU A 237 -20.46 28.45 10.52
N ARG A 238 -19.87 27.58 11.34
CA ARG A 238 -18.53 27.78 11.91
C ARG A 238 -17.45 27.90 10.86
N ILE A 239 -17.50 27.06 9.81
CA ILE A 239 -16.55 27.13 8.70
C ILE A 239 -16.72 28.44 7.94
N ARG A 240 -17.95 28.89 7.69
CA ARG A 240 -18.24 30.16 7.02
C ARG A 240 -17.70 31.35 7.81
N GLN A 241 -17.99 31.41 9.10
CA GLN A 241 -17.48 32.46 9.99
C GLN A 241 -15.96 32.50 10.04
N ALA A 242 -15.30 31.35 10.12
CA ALA A 242 -13.85 31.29 10.14
C ALA A 242 -13.24 31.77 8.80
N LEU A 243 -13.86 31.46 7.67
CA LEU A 243 -13.43 31.95 6.37
C LEU A 243 -13.62 33.48 6.25
N GLU A 244 -14.76 34.01 6.71
CA GLU A 244 -15.03 35.45 6.73
C GLU A 244 -14.05 36.21 7.62
N GLN A 245 -13.77 35.71 8.85
CA GLN A 245 -12.79 36.30 9.78
C GLN A 245 -11.37 36.29 9.22
N CYS A 246 -11.03 35.31 8.40
CA CYS A 246 -9.71 35.19 7.79
C CYS A 246 -9.65 35.83 6.38
N GLY A 247 -10.66 36.61 5.95
CA GLY A 247 -10.68 37.24 4.65
C GLY A 247 -10.60 36.27 3.46
N GLY A 248 -11.19 35.08 3.60
CA GLY A 248 -11.15 34.01 2.59
C GLY A 248 -9.88 33.17 2.61
N ASN A 249 -8.92 33.46 3.48
CA ASN A 249 -7.68 32.69 3.57
C ASN A 249 -7.92 31.33 4.25
N LYS A 250 -8.06 30.30 3.42
CA LYS A 250 -8.35 28.92 3.84
C LYS A 250 -7.28 28.34 4.78
N LYS A 251 -6.02 28.77 4.64
CA LYS A 251 -4.91 28.36 5.53
C LYS A 251 -5.11 28.90 6.96
N SER A 252 -5.42 30.17 7.10
CA SER A 252 -5.69 30.81 8.38
C SER A 252 -6.98 30.30 9.00
N ALA A 253 -8.02 30.06 8.22
CA ALA A 253 -9.29 29.49 8.69
C ALA A 253 -9.12 28.06 9.23
N ALA A 254 -8.30 27.21 8.59
CA ALA A 254 -7.98 25.87 9.10
C ALA A 254 -7.29 25.91 10.45
N LYS A 255 -6.31 26.85 10.62
CA LYS A 255 -5.64 27.09 11.92
C LYS A 255 -6.63 27.57 13.01
N LEU A 256 -7.52 28.49 12.66
CA LEU A 256 -8.54 29.03 13.59
C LEU A 256 -9.50 27.93 14.05
N LEU A 257 -9.89 27.02 13.14
CA LEU A 257 -10.78 25.90 13.44
C LEU A 257 -10.08 24.70 14.07
N LYS A 258 -8.74 24.72 14.17
CA LYS A 258 -7.91 23.61 14.64
C LYS A 258 -8.16 22.29 13.87
N ILE A 259 -8.38 22.37 12.56
CA ILE A 259 -8.55 21.22 11.67
C ILE A 259 -7.48 21.24 10.56
N GLY A 260 -7.20 20.06 9.99
CA GLY A 260 -6.28 19.94 8.85
C GLY A 260 -6.79 20.70 7.62
N ARG A 261 -5.87 21.24 6.79
CA ARG A 261 -6.24 21.95 5.54
C ARG A 261 -7.04 21.05 4.59
N THR A 262 -6.61 19.80 4.45
CA THR A 262 -7.29 18.79 3.63
C THR A 262 -8.73 18.54 4.09
N THR A 263 -8.94 18.47 5.40
CA THR A 263 -10.27 18.34 6.01
C THR A 263 -11.13 19.58 5.72
N LEU A 264 -10.55 20.78 5.87
CA LEU A 264 -11.28 22.03 5.58
C LEU A 264 -11.67 22.10 4.08
N TYR A 265 -10.76 21.76 3.15
CA TYR A 265 -11.05 21.75 1.72
C TYR A 265 -12.16 20.74 1.37
N ALA A 266 -12.14 19.54 1.94
CA ALA A 266 -13.18 18.55 1.77
C ALA A 266 -14.54 19.07 2.26
N LYS A 267 -14.57 19.70 3.45
CA LYS A 267 -15.79 20.28 4.04
C LYS A 267 -16.32 21.49 3.24
N ILE A 268 -15.45 22.36 2.75
CA ILE A 268 -15.84 23.48 1.87
C ILE A 268 -16.52 22.94 0.61
N LYS A 269 -15.96 21.89 0.01
CA LYS A 269 -16.54 21.26 -1.19
C LYS A 269 -17.87 20.57 -0.87
N GLU A 270 -17.95 19.85 0.25
CA GLU A 270 -19.14 19.13 0.71
C GLU A 270 -20.31 20.10 0.98
N TYR A 271 -20.02 21.26 1.60
CA TYR A 271 -21.03 22.24 1.99
C TYR A 271 -21.28 23.35 0.96
N GLY A 272 -20.57 23.32 -0.18
CA GLY A 272 -20.72 24.32 -1.23
C GLY A 272 -20.35 25.74 -0.79
N LEU A 273 -19.35 25.87 0.08
CA LEU A 273 -18.83 27.16 0.56
C LEU A 273 -17.69 27.60 -0.37
N ASN A 274 -17.85 28.70 -1.07
CA ASN A 274 -16.82 29.31 -1.93
C ASN A 274 -16.05 30.38 -1.18
#